data_89cc145c062d1f642983fb0417f263c9
#
_entry.id   89cc145c062d1f642983fb0417f263c9
#
_cell.length_a   1.000
_cell.length_b   1.000
_cell.length_c   1.000
_cell.angle_alpha   90.00
_cell.angle_beta   90.00
_cell.angle_gamma   90.00
#
_symmetry.space_group_name_H-M   'P 1'
#
loop_
_entity.id
_entity.type
_entity.pdbx_description
1 polymer ?
#
loop_
_entity_poly.entity_id
_entity_poly.type
_entity_poly.pdbx_seq_one_letter_code
_entity_poly.pdbx_strand_id
1 'polypeptide(L)'
;KAKHDDAPPIAHSEAAPVEAASAKVWLTGAQGEVPVTVEVVATTPKIMKGLMYREHLPIDNGMLFLMGVMNDGEEYDHAFYMRNTLIPLDMLFINKDMTVVGIVENAEPKTETLRRVGKPSLYVLEVNGGWTAAKQIKAGAKVRFEGVTSSTP
;
A
#
# COMPACT_ATOMS: atom_id res chain seq x y z
N LYS A 1 6.21 19.89 61.84
CA LYS A 1 5.06 19.30 61.12
C LYS A 1 5.15 19.76 59.66
N ALA A 2 5.77 18.95 58.82
CA ALA A 2 5.82 19.19 57.40
C ALA A 2 4.47 18.82 56.79
N LYS A 3 3.85 19.79 56.13
CA LYS A 3 2.69 19.49 55.25
C LYS A 3 3.23 18.92 53.96
N HIS A 4 2.87 17.66 53.69
CA HIS A 4 3.02 17.12 52.37
C HIS A 4 2.01 17.82 51.45
N ASP A 5 2.52 18.60 50.53
CA ASP A 5 1.76 19.00 49.36
C ASP A 5 1.69 17.80 48.40
N ASP A 6 0.60 17.07 48.53
CA ASP A 6 0.20 16.13 47.47
C ASP A 6 -0.29 16.97 46.30
N ALA A 7 0.60 17.31 45.40
CA ALA A 7 0.19 17.74 44.05
C ALA A 7 -0.45 16.55 43.34
N PRO A 8 -1.67 16.68 42.79
CA PRO A 8 -2.29 15.60 42.05
C PRO A 8 -1.39 15.26 40.85
N PRO A 9 -1.27 13.99 40.50
CA PRO A 9 -0.50 13.61 39.34
C PRO A 9 -1.08 14.34 38.12
N ILE A 10 -0.22 15.06 37.45
CA ILE A 10 -0.56 15.65 36.16
C ILE A 10 -0.94 14.47 35.28
N ALA A 11 -2.24 14.30 35.03
CA ALA A 11 -2.70 13.39 34.03
C ALA A 11 -2.04 13.84 32.72
N HIS A 12 -1.04 13.10 32.29
CA HIS A 12 -0.61 13.19 30.92
C HIS A 12 -1.81 12.77 30.08
N SER A 13 -2.59 13.74 29.67
CA SER A 13 -3.51 13.57 28.56
C SER A 13 -2.63 13.21 27.37
N GLU A 14 -2.42 11.91 27.16
CA GLU A 14 -2.05 11.46 25.84
C GLU A 14 -3.19 11.92 24.95
N ALA A 15 -2.96 13.01 24.22
CA ALA A 15 -3.80 13.34 23.10
C ALA A 15 -3.85 12.08 22.26
N ALA A 16 -5.06 11.49 22.10
CA ALA A 16 -5.25 10.40 21.17
C ALA A 16 -4.50 10.77 19.89
N PRO A 17 -3.63 9.87 19.36
CA PRO A 17 -2.90 10.21 18.16
C PRO A 17 -3.93 10.71 17.15
N VAL A 18 -3.74 11.94 16.66
CA VAL A 18 -4.53 12.43 15.54
C VAL A 18 -4.22 11.45 14.45
N GLU A 19 -5.18 10.57 14.13
CA GLU A 19 -5.03 9.67 13.01
C GLU A 19 -4.72 10.54 11.80
N ALA A 20 -3.48 10.46 11.32
CA ALA A 20 -3.14 11.04 10.03
C ALA A 20 -4.18 10.52 9.05
N ALA A 21 -4.86 11.42 8.33
CA ALA A 21 -5.83 11.04 7.34
C ALA A 21 -5.25 9.91 6.50
N SER A 22 -5.90 8.74 6.54
CA SER A 22 -5.41 7.55 5.86
C SER A 22 -5.25 7.85 4.38
N ALA A 23 -4.10 7.50 3.81
CA ALA A 23 -3.88 7.63 2.39
C ALA A 23 -4.84 6.72 1.62
N LYS A 24 -5.31 7.18 0.49
CA LYS A 24 -6.19 6.42 -0.39
C LYS A 24 -5.68 6.41 -1.81
N VAL A 25 -5.94 5.31 -2.48
CA VAL A 25 -5.77 5.15 -3.92
C VAL A 25 -7.15 4.98 -4.53
N TRP A 26 -7.49 5.82 -5.49
CA TRP A 26 -8.74 5.74 -6.24
C TRP A 26 -8.47 5.16 -7.61
N LEU A 27 -9.23 4.13 -7.98
CA LEU A 27 -9.09 3.44 -9.27
C LEU A 27 -10.43 3.50 -10.03
N THR A 28 -10.37 3.85 -11.30
CA THR A 28 -11.56 3.90 -12.14
C THR A 28 -11.89 2.50 -12.64
N GLY A 29 -12.98 1.94 -12.14
CA GLY A 29 -13.54 0.67 -12.59
C GLY A 29 -14.73 0.86 -13.51
N ALA A 30 -15.38 -0.25 -13.88
CA ALA A 30 -16.55 -0.24 -14.78
C ALA A 30 -17.73 0.58 -14.24
N GLN A 31 -17.81 0.78 -12.92
CA GLN A 31 -18.93 1.48 -12.28
C GLN A 31 -18.51 2.80 -11.60
N GLY A 32 -17.36 3.35 -11.98
CA GLY A 32 -16.82 4.59 -11.44
C GLY A 32 -15.58 4.36 -10.58
N GLU A 33 -15.22 5.39 -9.80
CA GLU A 33 -14.03 5.32 -8.94
C GLU A 33 -14.25 4.46 -7.70
N VAL A 34 -13.27 3.61 -7.39
CA VAL A 34 -13.25 2.73 -6.22
C VAL A 34 -12.06 3.09 -5.33
N PRO A 35 -12.27 3.35 -4.03
CA PRO A 35 -11.18 3.68 -3.12
C PRO A 35 -10.56 2.44 -2.48
N VAL A 36 -9.26 2.52 -2.24
CA VAL A 36 -8.50 1.60 -1.39
C VAL A 36 -7.79 2.42 -0.33
N THR A 37 -7.99 2.09 0.93
CA THR A 37 -7.23 2.67 2.04
C THR A 37 -5.88 1.98 2.10
N VAL A 38 -4.78 2.73 2.06
CA VAL A 38 -3.45 2.16 1.93
C VAL A 38 -2.50 2.59 3.04
N GLU A 39 -1.61 1.66 3.41
CA GLU A 39 -0.33 2.00 4.01
C GLU A 39 0.62 2.34 2.86
N VAL A 40 1.38 3.43 3.00
CA VAL A 40 2.34 3.86 1.98
C VAL A 40 3.74 3.49 2.45
N VAL A 41 4.49 2.77 1.63
CA VAL A 41 5.89 2.41 1.90
C VAL A 41 6.80 3.02 0.83
N ALA A 42 7.85 3.69 1.30
CA ALA A 42 8.73 4.51 0.46
C ALA A 42 10.22 4.33 0.80
N THR A 43 10.55 3.42 1.70
CA THR A 43 11.95 3.10 2.02
C THR A 43 12.28 1.69 1.58
N THR A 44 13.52 1.43 1.21
CA THR A 44 13.94 0.10 0.77
C THR A 44 13.60 -1.01 1.78
N PRO A 45 13.86 -0.87 3.10
CA PRO A 45 13.48 -1.92 4.05
C PRO A 45 11.97 -2.18 4.11
N LYS A 46 11.14 -1.13 4.06
CA LYS A 46 9.68 -1.27 4.11
C LYS A 46 9.13 -1.88 2.82
N ILE A 47 9.67 -1.49 1.68
CA ILE A 47 9.32 -2.06 0.37
C ILE A 47 9.67 -3.56 0.34
N MET A 48 10.85 -3.92 0.81
CA MET A 48 11.29 -5.32 0.83
C MET A 48 10.45 -6.18 1.77
N LYS A 49 10.00 -5.63 2.89
CA LYS A 49 9.12 -6.34 3.82
C LYS A 49 7.70 -6.47 3.25
N GLY A 50 7.16 -5.41 2.65
CA GLY A 50 5.79 -5.40 2.14
C GLY A 50 4.78 -5.90 3.16
N LEU A 51 3.90 -6.81 2.74
CA LEU A 51 2.88 -7.44 3.57
C LEU A 51 3.31 -8.78 4.19
N MET A 52 4.62 -9.04 4.26
CA MET A 52 5.13 -10.28 4.87
C MET A 52 4.59 -10.47 6.28
N TYR A 53 4.32 -11.74 6.64
CA TYR A 53 3.88 -12.21 7.96
C TYR A 53 2.51 -11.72 8.40
N ARG A 54 1.74 -11.04 7.57
CA ARG A 54 0.38 -10.64 7.91
C ARG A 54 -0.60 -11.77 7.60
N GLU A 55 -1.42 -12.10 8.57
CA GLU A 55 -2.45 -13.14 8.46
C GLU A 55 -3.76 -12.61 7.88
N HIS A 56 -3.95 -11.29 7.92
CA HIS A 56 -5.19 -10.63 7.53
C HIS A 56 -4.91 -9.24 6.93
N LEU A 57 -5.64 -8.92 5.88
CA LEU A 57 -5.71 -7.59 5.28
C LEU A 57 -7.19 -7.25 5.16
N PRO A 58 -7.68 -6.20 5.84
CA PRO A 58 -9.08 -5.81 5.73
C PRO A 58 -9.49 -5.60 4.30
N ILE A 59 -10.74 -5.92 3.97
CA ILE A 59 -11.29 -5.67 2.64
C ILE A 59 -11.20 -4.18 2.31
N ASP A 60 -10.93 -3.83 1.07
CA ASP A 60 -10.72 -2.47 0.59
C ASP A 60 -9.50 -1.76 1.21
N ASN A 61 -8.61 -2.51 1.85
CA ASN A 61 -7.30 -2.04 2.29
C ASN A 61 -6.18 -2.61 1.43
N GLY A 62 -5.05 -1.92 1.39
CA GLY A 62 -3.90 -2.36 0.64
C GLY A 62 -2.61 -1.69 1.09
N MET A 63 -1.54 -1.95 0.35
CA MET A 63 -0.26 -1.30 0.52
C MET A 63 0.20 -0.68 -0.81
N LEU A 64 0.57 0.59 -0.74
CA LEU A 64 1.09 1.32 -1.89
C LEU A 64 2.61 1.44 -1.77
N PHE A 65 3.30 0.90 -2.76
CA PHE A 65 4.76 0.93 -2.87
C PHE A 65 5.18 2.08 -3.77
N LEU A 66 5.92 3.04 -3.23
CA LEU A 66 6.54 4.11 -4.01
C LEU A 66 7.90 3.62 -4.51
N MET A 67 7.91 3.04 -5.70
CA MET A 67 9.07 2.30 -6.22
C MET A 67 10.19 3.20 -6.76
N GLY A 68 9.97 4.50 -6.88
CA GLY A 68 10.98 5.43 -7.37
C GLY A 68 12.29 5.41 -6.59
N VAL A 69 12.24 5.11 -5.29
CA VAL A 69 13.44 5.00 -4.45
C VAL A 69 14.36 3.84 -4.85
N MET A 70 13.84 2.86 -5.58
CA MET A 70 14.59 1.68 -6.04
C MET A 70 15.30 1.93 -7.38
N ASN A 71 15.01 3.00 -8.07
CA ASN A 71 15.54 3.29 -9.41
C ASN A 71 15.65 4.80 -9.70
N ASP A 72 16.16 5.56 -8.75
CA ASP A 72 16.45 7.00 -8.88
C ASP A 72 15.27 7.85 -9.40
N GLY A 73 14.05 7.50 -9.00
CA GLY A 73 12.82 8.20 -9.42
C GLY A 73 12.31 7.78 -10.80
N GLU A 74 13.00 6.89 -11.48
CA GLU A 74 12.63 6.44 -12.82
C GLU A 74 11.72 5.23 -12.78
N GLU A 75 10.91 5.05 -13.82
CA GLU A 75 10.12 3.86 -14.02
C GLU A 75 10.99 2.64 -14.34
N TYR A 76 10.51 1.48 -13.94
CA TYR A 76 11.17 0.20 -14.22
C TYR A 76 10.13 -0.92 -14.30
N ASP A 77 10.42 -1.99 -15.01
CA ASP A 77 9.60 -3.22 -15.01
C ASP A 77 9.86 -4.00 -13.73
N HIS A 78 9.22 -3.57 -12.64
CA HIS A 78 9.43 -4.16 -11.32
C HIS A 78 8.87 -5.57 -11.24
N ALA A 79 9.62 -6.44 -10.55
CA ALA A 79 9.22 -7.81 -10.27
C ALA A 79 8.98 -7.99 -8.77
N PHE A 80 7.88 -8.64 -8.43
CA PHE A 80 7.48 -8.92 -7.06
C PHE A 80 7.36 -10.42 -6.81
N TYR A 81 7.62 -10.85 -5.60
CA TYR A 81 7.48 -12.23 -5.15
C TYR A 81 6.58 -12.29 -3.91
N MET A 82 6.16 -13.49 -3.52
CA MET A 82 5.26 -13.71 -2.38
C MET A 82 5.98 -14.39 -1.20
N ARG A 83 7.30 -14.18 -1.10
CA ARG A 83 8.10 -14.73 -0.01
C ARG A 83 7.55 -14.26 1.33
N ASN A 84 7.39 -15.19 2.28
CA ASN A 84 6.85 -14.91 3.62
C ASN A 84 5.51 -14.16 3.64
N THR A 85 4.80 -14.14 2.54
CA THR A 85 3.49 -13.52 2.40
C THR A 85 2.41 -14.59 2.53
N LEU A 86 1.58 -14.48 3.56
CA LEU A 86 0.72 -15.57 4.03
C LEU A 86 -0.66 -15.58 3.36
N ILE A 87 -1.03 -14.49 2.72
CA ILE A 87 -2.34 -14.31 2.09
C ILE A 87 -2.17 -14.08 0.57
N PRO A 88 -3.13 -14.54 -0.26
CA PRO A 88 -3.06 -14.25 -1.69
C PRO A 88 -3.27 -12.77 -1.95
N LEU A 89 -2.59 -12.23 -2.94
CA LEU A 89 -2.63 -10.81 -3.27
C LEU A 89 -2.86 -10.60 -4.77
N ASP A 90 -3.56 -9.52 -5.11
CA ASP A 90 -3.51 -8.90 -6.42
C ASP A 90 -2.45 -7.80 -6.40
N MET A 91 -1.64 -7.72 -7.44
CA MET A 91 -0.59 -6.71 -7.61
C MET A 91 -0.93 -5.84 -8.81
N LEU A 92 -1.18 -4.56 -8.58
CA LEU A 92 -1.47 -3.59 -9.64
C LEU A 92 -0.24 -2.73 -9.88
N PHE A 93 0.27 -2.76 -11.10
CA PHE A 93 1.43 -1.97 -11.51
C PHE A 93 0.94 -0.67 -12.15
N ILE A 94 1.41 0.46 -11.64
CA ILE A 94 0.92 1.80 -12.00
C ILE A 94 2.10 2.61 -12.53
N ASN A 95 1.94 3.19 -13.71
CA ASN A 95 2.98 4.01 -14.32
C ASN A 95 2.94 5.47 -13.83
N LYS A 96 3.91 6.27 -14.27
CA LYS A 96 4.01 7.69 -13.91
C LYS A 96 2.82 8.53 -14.40
N ASP A 97 2.13 8.07 -15.43
CA ASP A 97 0.94 8.73 -15.98
C ASP A 97 -0.33 8.32 -15.22
N MET A 98 -0.19 7.68 -14.07
CA MET A 98 -1.29 7.26 -13.20
C MET A 98 -2.29 6.36 -13.92
N THR A 99 -1.76 5.36 -14.59
CA THR A 99 -2.53 4.33 -15.29
C THR A 99 -2.05 2.95 -14.84
N VAL A 100 -2.97 2.03 -14.59
CA VAL A 100 -2.65 0.64 -14.33
C VAL A 100 -2.17 0.00 -15.62
N VAL A 101 -0.90 -0.41 -15.67
CA VAL A 101 -0.29 -1.00 -16.88
C VAL A 101 -0.40 -2.52 -16.91
N GLY A 102 -0.71 -3.13 -15.79
CA GLY A 102 -0.92 -4.57 -15.69
C GLY A 102 -1.29 -4.97 -14.27
N ILE A 103 -1.90 -6.14 -14.15
CA ILE A 103 -2.34 -6.72 -12.88
C ILE A 103 -1.89 -8.17 -12.82
N VAL A 104 -1.26 -8.55 -11.71
CA VAL A 104 -1.05 -9.95 -11.35
C VAL A 104 -2.16 -10.33 -10.39
N GLU A 105 -3.05 -11.22 -10.80
CA GLU A 105 -4.20 -11.65 -10.01
C GLU A 105 -3.87 -12.89 -9.17
N ASN A 106 -4.34 -12.93 -7.94
CA ASN A 106 -4.24 -14.09 -7.04
C ASN A 106 -2.83 -14.68 -6.96
N ALA A 107 -1.84 -13.82 -6.69
CA ALA A 107 -0.49 -14.30 -6.45
C ALA A 107 -0.48 -15.27 -5.28
N GLU A 108 0.05 -16.48 -5.51
CA GLU A 108 0.03 -17.57 -4.55
C GLU A 108 0.92 -17.27 -3.34
N PRO A 109 0.38 -17.44 -2.11
CA PRO A 109 1.17 -17.22 -0.89
C PRO A 109 2.44 -18.06 -0.84
N LYS A 110 3.48 -17.52 -0.20
CA LYS A 110 4.76 -18.21 0.10
C LYS A 110 5.53 -18.70 -1.12
N THR A 111 5.24 -18.16 -2.31
CA THR A 111 5.99 -18.50 -3.53
C THR A 111 7.04 -17.44 -3.83
N GLU A 112 8.18 -17.89 -4.37
CA GLU A 112 9.30 -17.02 -4.70
C GLU A 112 9.41 -16.71 -6.20
N THR A 113 8.48 -17.20 -6.99
CA THR A 113 8.39 -16.87 -8.43
C THR A 113 8.26 -15.36 -8.60
N LEU A 114 9.13 -14.78 -9.40
CA LEU A 114 9.07 -13.36 -9.72
C LEU A 114 7.92 -13.08 -10.69
N ARG A 115 7.10 -12.09 -10.34
CA ARG A 115 5.95 -11.67 -11.12
C ARG A 115 6.14 -10.25 -11.59
N ARG A 116 5.97 -10.04 -12.87
CA ARG A 116 6.05 -8.73 -13.53
C ARG A 116 5.03 -8.66 -14.64
N VAL A 117 4.72 -7.46 -15.10
CA VAL A 117 3.74 -7.27 -16.19
C VAL A 117 4.39 -6.90 -17.52
N GLY A 118 5.72 -6.80 -17.55
CA GLY A 118 6.48 -6.51 -18.77
C GLY A 118 6.41 -5.05 -19.23
N LYS A 119 6.00 -4.14 -18.34
CA LYS A 119 5.88 -2.71 -18.63
C LYS A 119 6.43 -1.89 -17.47
N PRO A 120 7.04 -0.73 -17.74
CA PRO A 120 7.55 0.12 -16.67
C PRO A 120 6.45 0.63 -15.76
N SER A 121 6.73 0.64 -14.45
CA SER A 121 5.86 1.20 -13.43
C SER A 121 6.65 2.03 -12.44
N LEU A 122 5.97 2.91 -11.72
CA LEU A 122 6.53 3.74 -10.67
C LEU A 122 5.93 3.42 -9.31
N TYR A 123 4.76 2.81 -9.31
CA TYR A 123 4.02 2.42 -8.10
C TYR A 123 3.49 1.00 -8.25
N VAL A 124 3.40 0.31 -7.12
CA VAL A 124 2.69 -0.98 -7.07
C VAL A 124 1.68 -0.91 -5.92
N LEU A 125 0.45 -1.31 -6.21
CA LEU A 125 -0.61 -1.44 -5.22
C LEU A 125 -0.89 -2.91 -4.98
N GLU A 126 -0.77 -3.35 -3.73
CA GLU A 126 -1.16 -4.70 -3.32
C GLU A 126 -2.48 -4.65 -2.56
N VAL A 127 -3.40 -5.51 -2.93
CA VAL A 127 -4.72 -5.70 -2.31
C VAL A 127 -5.00 -7.18 -2.15
N ASN A 128 -6.07 -7.54 -1.46
CA ASN A 128 -6.48 -8.94 -1.34
C ASN A 128 -6.65 -9.61 -2.70
N GLY A 129 -6.22 -10.85 -2.80
CA GLY A 129 -6.43 -11.66 -4.00
C GLY A 129 -7.92 -11.75 -4.36
N GLY A 130 -8.25 -11.49 -5.62
CA GLY A 130 -9.62 -11.45 -6.13
C GLY A 130 -10.30 -10.08 -6.02
N TRP A 131 -9.69 -9.11 -5.36
CA TRP A 131 -10.27 -7.78 -5.18
C TRP A 131 -10.47 -7.06 -6.53
N THR A 132 -9.50 -7.14 -7.43
CA THR A 132 -9.58 -6.47 -8.74
C THR A 132 -10.69 -7.04 -9.60
N ALA A 133 -10.87 -8.35 -9.59
CA ALA A 133 -11.97 -8.99 -10.30
C ALA A 133 -13.33 -8.59 -9.72
N ALA A 134 -13.45 -8.59 -8.38
CA ALA A 134 -14.69 -8.22 -7.70
C ALA A 134 -15.08 -6.75 -7.95
N LYS A 135 -14.10 -5.86 -8.02
CA LYS A 135 -14.31 -4.42 -8.28
C LYS A 135 -14.29 -4.06 -9.76
N GLN A 136 -14.07 -5.02 -10.64
CA GLN A 136 -13.96 -4.81 -12.08
C GLN A 136 -12.90 -3.79 -12.47
N ILE A 137 -11.75 -3.86 -11.80
CA ILE A 137 -10.57 -3.06 -12.12
C ILE A 137 -9.71 -3.84 -13.10
N LYS A 138 -9.33 -3.21 -14.21
CA LYS A 138 -8.55 -3.81 -15.29
C LYS A 138 -7.35 -2.95 -15.65
N ALA A 139 -6.40 -3.52 -16.37
CA ALA A 139 -5.32 -2.74 -16.99
C ALA A 139 -5.94 -1.61 -17.84
N GLY A 140 -5.35 -0.43 -17.78
CA GLY A 140 -5.90 0.79 -18.38
C GLY A 140 -6.69 1.65 -17.40
N ALA A 141 -7.02 1.15 -16.21
CA ALA A 141 -7.71 1.93 -15.19
C ALA A 141 -6.91 3.18 -14.82
N LYS A 142 -7.61 4.30 -14.68
CA LYS A 142 -7.01 5.55 -14.19
C LYS A 142 -6.91 5.52 -12.68
N VAL A 143 -5.84 6.11 -12.17
CA VAL A 143 -5.49 6.12 -10.76
C VAL A 143 -5.32 7.55 -10.27
N ARG A 144 -5.78 7.85 -9.08
CA ARG A 144 -5.40 9.08 -8.37
C ARG A 144 -5.11 8.78 -6.91
N PHE A 145 -4.21 9.54 -6.32
CA PHE A 145 -3.84 9.40 -4.91
C PHE A 145 -4.47 10.51 -4.08
N GLU A 146 -4.81 10.18 -2.84
CA GLU A 146 -5.28 11.11 -1.84
C GLU A 146 -4.46 10.90 -0.57
N GLY A 147 -3.88 11.97 -0.04
CA GLY A 147 -3.09 11.89 1.20
C GLY A 147 -1.76 11.13 1.06
N VAL A 148 -1.31 10.88 -0.15
CA VAL A 148 0.00 10.26 -0.41
C VAL A 148 1.05 11.35 -0.55
N THR A 149 2.04 11.36 0.35
CA THR A 149 3.15 12.31 0.28
C THR A 149 4.44 11.58 -0.04
N SER A 150 5.27 12.16 -0.90
CA SER A 150 6.57 11.60 -1.28
C SER A 150 7.62 11.71 -0.18
N SER A 151 7.29 12.35 0.93
CA SER A 151 8.20 12.69 2.04
C SER A 151 7.86 11.96 3.34
N THR A 152 7.30 10.76 3.27
CA THR A 152 7.16 9.94 4.47
C THR A 152 8.50 9.26 4.74
N PRO A 153 9.18 9.61 5.83
CA PRO A 153 10.45 8.96 6.20
C PRO A 153 10.26 7.48 6.52
#